data_bf41cf5121cac10f6687f34e386148de
#
_entry.id   bf41cf5121cac10f6687f34e386148de
#
_cell.length_a   1.000
_cell.length_b   1.000
_cell.length_c   1.000
_cell.angle_alpha   90.00
_cell.angle_beta   90.00
_cell.angle_gamma   90.00
#
_symmetry.space_group_name_H-M   'P 1'
#
loop_
_entity.id
_entity.type
_entity.pdbx_description
1 polymer ?
#
loop_
_entity_poly.entity_id
_entity_poly.type
_entity_poly.pdbx_seq_one_letter_code
_entity_poly.pdbx_strand_id
1 'polypeptide(L)'
;MSAPTDSTSLAPYRAASEHLGRVRSEMARVIVGQQELIHRLMVGLVARGHILLEGLPGLAKTASVSALARATDCQFSRIQFTPDLLPGDITGTLIYDPLQGTYSTRQGPIFANLVLADEINRAPSKVQSALLEAMQERQVTIGDKTWPLPDPFLVLATQNPIEQEGTYPLPEAQMDRFMLKVVVGYPSAEEELIILDRMASTRPQLTIDSVVKPEEISAYQTLVNSIHVDPLVRDYIVRLVISTREAASGSGVAPELK
;
A
#
# COMPACT_ATOMS: atom_id res chain seq x y z
N MET A 1 23.99 16.89 -23.74
CA MET A 1 23.94 15.43 -23.95
C MET A 1 22.52 15.11 -24.37
N SER A 2 22.34 14.72 -25.63
CA SER A 2 21.01 14.42 -26.21
C SER A 2 20.39 13.20 -25.53
N ALA A 3 19.09 13.28 -25.20
CA ALA A 3 18.34 12.15 -24.75
C ALA A 3 18.39 11.01 -25.80
N PRO A 4 18.48 9.74 -25.41
CA PRO A 4 18.44 8.64 -26.36
C PRO A 4 17.05 8.58 -27.00
N THR A 5 16.95 8.98 -28.25
CA THR A 5 15.74 8.91 -29.09
C THR A 5 15.56 7.55 -29.75
N ASP A 6 16.16 6.49 -29.19
CA ASP A 6 16.06 5.15 -29.78
C ASP A 6 14.78 4.47 -29.30
N SER A 7 13.85 4.21 -30.24
CA SER A 7 12.57 3.53 -29.98
C SER A 7 12.74 2.16 -29.33
N THR A 8 13.89 1.52 -29.47
CA THR A 8 14.26 0.24 -28.86
C THR A 8 14.48 0.38 -27.34
N SER A 9 14.96 1.55 -26.86
CA SER A 9 15.19 1.78 -25.44
C SER A 9 13.89 1.98 -24.63
N LEU A 10 12.77 2.30 -25.29
CA LEU A 10 11.45 2.50 -24.64
C LEU A 10 10.60 1.24 -24.57
N ALA A 11 10.99 0.15 -25.24
CA ALA A 11 10.20 -1.08 -25.29
C ALA A 11 9.89 -1.67 -23.91
N PRO A 12 10.83 -1.77 -22.94
CA PRO A 12 10.54 -2.29 -21.61
C PRO A 12 9.50 -1.46 -20.84
N TYR A 13 9.57 -0.12 -20.97
CA TYR A 13 8.63 0.80 -20.32
C TYR A 13 7.21 0.67 -20.90
N ARG A 14 7.11 0.49 -22.23
CA ARG A 14 5.83 0.27 -22.89
C ARG A 14 5.21 -1.06 -22.46
N ALA A 15 5.96 -2.13 -22.44
CA ALA A 15 5.50 -3.43 -21.97
C ALA A 15 5.02 -3.37 -20.51
N ALA A 16 5.79 -2.74 -19.62
CA ALA A 16 5.39 -2.54 -18.23
C ALA A 16 4.09 -1.71 -18.12
N SER A 17 3.98 -0.62 -18.90
CA SER A 17 2.78 0.22 -18.95
C SER A 17 1.54 -0.54 -19.42
N GLU A 18 1.66 -1.40 -20.44
CA GLU A 18 0.57 -2.24 -20.95
C GLU A 18 0.13 -3.28 -19.91
N HIS A 19 1.08 -3.92 -19.23
CA HIS A 19 0.79 -4.87 -18.17
C HIS A 19 0.08 -4.22 -16.99
N LEU A 20 0.58 -3.08 -16.51
CA LEU A 20 -0.05 -2.30 -15.44
C LEU A 20 -1.43 -1.78 -15.88
N GLY A 21 -1.60 -1.42 -17.15
CA GLY A 21 -2.89 -1.08 -17.74
C GLY A 21 -3.90 -2.23 -17.64
N ARG A 22 -3.47 -3.48 -17.89
CA ARG A 22 -4.31 -4.67 -17.70
C ARG A 22 -4.68 -4.90 -16.24
N VAL A 23 -3.73 -4.75 -15.29
CA VAL A 23 -4.02 -4.82 -13.85
C VAL A 23 -5.13 -3.83 -13.48
N ARG A 24 -5.01 -2.57 -13.92
CA ARG A 24 -6.04 -1.54 -13.68
C ARG A 24 -7.39 -1.94 -14.26
N SER A 25 -7.41 -2.48 -15.47
CA SER A 25 -8.65 -2.92 -16.13
C SER A 25 -9.33 -4.07 -15.38
N GLU A 26 -8.54 -5.05 -14.90
CA GLU A 26 -9.07 -6.16 -14.08
C GLU A 26 -9.64 -5.65 -12.75
N MET A 27 -8.96 -4.75 -12.07
CA MET A 27 -9.47 -4.14 -10.84
C MET A 27 -10.78 -3.39 -11.09
N ALA A 28 -10.90 -2.65 -12.19
CA ALA A 28 -12.10 -1.88 -12.55
C ALA A 28 -13.33 -2.78 -12.87
N ARG A 29 -13.12 -4.06 -13.18
CA ARG A 29 -14.23 -5.04 -13.33
C ARG A 29 -14.96 -5.26 -12.00
N VAL A 30 -14.27 -5.16 -10.89
CA VAL A 30 -14.79 -5.45 -9.55
C VAL A 30 -15.04 -4.18 -8.75
N ILE A 31 -14.11 -3.24 -8.82
CA ILE A 31 -14.19 -1.98 -8.07
C ILE A 31 -14.86 -0.95 -8.97
N VAL A 32 -16.02 -0.48 -8.55
CA VAL A 32 -16.76 0.59 -9.25
C VAL A 32 -16.29 1.93 -8.71
N GLY A 33 -16.04 2.86 -9.60
CA GLY A 33 -15.47 4.13 -9.21
C GLY A 33 -14.04 3.98 -8.65
N GLN A 34 -13.68 4.83 -7.70
CA GLN A 34 -12.41 4.76 -6.98
C GLN A 34 -11.17 4.68 -7.91
N GLN A 35 -11.23 5.29 -9.10
CA GLN A 35 -10.14 5.24 -10.09
C GLN A 35 -8.85 5.82 -9.53
N GLU A 36 -8.96 6.88 -8.72
CA GLU A 36 -7.82 7.49 -8.05
C GLU A 36 -7.20 6.56 -7.01
N LEU A 37 -8.01 5.86 -6.22
CA LEU A 37 -7.52 4.84 -5.29
C LEU A 37 -6.75 3.74 -6.03
N ILE A 38 -7.33 3.17 -7.09
CA ILE A 38 -6.68 2.14 -7.90
C ILE A 38 -5.34 2.66 -8.45
N HIS A 39 -5.31 3.88 -8.97
CA HIS A 39 -4.09 4.50 -9.48
C HIS A 39 -3.03 4.63 -8.38
N ARG A 40 -3.38 5.16 -7.21
CA ARG A 40 -2.46 5.32 -6.06
C ARG A 40 -1.94 4.00 -5.53
N LEU A 41 -2.79 2.96 -5.49
CA LEU A 41 -2.37 1.61 -5.11
C LEU A 41 -1.29 1.08 -6.05
N MET A 42 -1.48 1.24 -7.36
CA MET A 42 -0.50 0.83 -8.36
C MET A 42 0.80 1.63 -8.27
N VAL A 43 0.71 2.96 -8.05
CA VAL A 43 1.90 3.80 -7.83
C VAL A 43 2.67 3.31 -6.62
N GLY A 44 1.99 3.06 -5.48
CA GLY A 44 2.64 2.54 -4.28
C GLY A 44 3.32 1.20 -4.51
N LEU A 45 2.66 0.28 -5.22
CA LEU A 45 3.22 -1.02 -5.53
C LEU A 45 4.50 -0.91 -6.37
N VAL A 46 4.46 -0.13 -7.44
CA VAL A 46 5.59 0.00 -8.39
C VAL A 46 6.72 0.87 -7.83
N ALA A 47 6.41 1.88 -7.04
CA ALA A 47 7.40 2.74 -6.39
C ALA A 47 7.93 2.18 -5.05
N ARG A 48 7.52 0.97 -4.64
CA ARG A 48 7.92 0.35 -3.36
C ARG A 48 7.54 1.16 -2.12
N GLY A 49 6.51 2.00 -2.21
CA GLY A 49 6.08 2.89 -1.16
C GLY A 49 4.81 2.41 -0.47
N HIS A 50 4.78 2.40 0.86
CA HIS A 50 3.60 2.06 1.63
C HIS A 50 2.55 3.17 1.60
N ILE A 51 1.27 2.83 1.82
CA ILE A 51 0.14 3.74 1.64
C ILE A 51 -0.71 3.78 2.91
N LEU A 52 -1.06 4.99 3.35
CA LEU A 52 -2.06 5.23 4.38
C LEU A 52 -3.39 5.61 3.71
N LEU A 53 -4.42 4.81 3.96
CA LEU A 53 -5.78 5.02 3.46
C LEU A 53 -6.64 5.63 4.56
N GLU A 54 -7.12 6.83 4.37
CA GLU A 54 -8.04 7.48 5.27
C GLU A 54 -9.45 7.50 4.67
N GLY A 55 -10.44 7.09 5.42
CA GLY A 55 -11.83 7.09 4.96
C GLY A 55 -12.73 6.23 5.81
N LEU A 56 -14.01 6.42 5.63
CA LEU A 56 -15.06 5.72 6.37
C LEU A 56 -15.04 4.20 6.09
N PRO A 57 -15.56 3.38 7.00
CA PRO A 57 -15.79 1.97 6.74
C PRO A 57 -16.76 1.77 5.57
N GLY A 58 -16.63 0.66 4.85
CA GLY A 58 -17.53 0.35 3.73
C GLY A 58 -17.13 0.92 2.35
N LEU A 59 -16.09 1.76 2.26
CA LEU A 59 -15.65 2.39 1.00
C LEU A 59 -14.72 1.50 0.15
N ALA A 60 -14.97 0.21 0.11
CA ALA A 60 -14.27 -0.79 -0.71
C ALA A 60 -12.73 -0.85 -0.54
N LYS A 61 -12.14 -0.30 0.54
CA LYS A 61 -10.69 -0.33 0.78
C LYS A 61 -10.14 -1.75 0.76
N THR A 62 -10.71 -2.66 1.55
CA THR A 62 -10.32 -4.07 1.58
C THR A 62 -10.51 -4.76 0.23
N ALA A 63 -11.63 -4.49 -0.45
CA ALA A 63 -11.91 -5.06 -1.76
C ALA A 63 -10.87 -4.60 -2.80
N SER A 64 -10.47 -3.33 -2.78
CA SER A 64 -9.46 -2.78 -3.71
C SER A 64 -8.08 -3.43 -3.52
N VAL A 65 -7.65 -3.64 -2.26
CA VAL A 65 -6.36 -4.29 -1.97
C VAL A 65 -6.41 -5.77 -2.36
N SER A 66 -7.50 -6.47 -2.04
CA SER A 66 -7.68 -7.87 -2.45
C SER A 66 -7.75 -8.02 -3.98
N ALA A 67 -8.38 -7.05 -4.67
CA ALA A 67 -8.43 -7.00 -6.13
C ALA A 67 -7.02 -6.85 -6.73
N LEU A 68 -6.21 -5.92 -6.19
CA LEU A 68 -4.83 -5.74 -6.61
C LEU A 68 -4.01 -7.02 -6.42
N ALA A 69 -4.12 -7.65 -5.24
CA ALA A 69 -3.39 -8.88 -4.95
C ALA A 69 -3.72 -10.00 -5.94
N ARG A 70 -5.00 -10.20 -6.25
CA ARG A 70 -5.44 -11.21 -7.23
C ARG A 70 -4.93 -10.89 -8.64
N ALA A 71 -5.06 -9.64 -9.09
CA ALA A 71 -4.61 -9.24 -10.42
C ALA A 71 -3.10 -9.36 -10.61
N THR A 72 -2.32 -9.35 -9.52
CA THR A 72 -0.85 -9.44 -9.51
C THR A 72 -0.31 -10.77 -8.97
N ASP A 73 -1.17 -11.77 -8.74
CA ASP A 73 -0.83 -13.08 -8.15
C ASP A 73 -0.03 -12.98 -6.83
N CYS A 74 -0.20 -11.88 -6.12
CA CYS A 74 0.46 -11.62 -4.85
C CYS A 74 -0.32 -12.25 -3.68
N GLN A 75 0.40 -12.76 -2.70
CA GLN A 75 -0.20 -13.18 -1.44
C GLN A 75 -0.77 -11.98 -0.68
N PHE A 76 -2.02 -12.10 -0.24
CA PHE A 76 -2.72 -11.07 0.51
C PHE A 76 -2.96 -11.50 1.95
N SER A 77 -2.69 -10.61 2.88
CA SER A 77 -3.03 -10.77 4.30
C SER A 77 -3.75 -9.54 4.82
N ARG A 78 -4.81 -9.74 5.60
CA ARG A 78 -5.51 -8.68 6.32
C ARG A 78 -5.26 -8.86 7.82
N ILE A 79 -4.83 -7.79 8.46
CA ILE A 79 -4.60 -7.73 9.91
C ILE A 79 -5.55 -6.67 10.46
N GLN A 80 -6.54 -7.09 11.24
CA GLN A 80 -7.42 -6.16 11.95
C GLN A 80 -6.72 -5.70 13.22
N PHE A 81 -6.48 -4.40 13.34
CA PHE A 81 -5.86 -3.82 14.52
C PHE A 81 -6.89 -3.62 15.63
N THR A 82 -6.58 -4.11 16.83
CA THR A 82 -7.43 -4.06 18.03
C THR A 82 -6.59 -3.67 19.25
N PRO A 83 -7.21 -3.17 20.34
CA PRO A 83 -6.48 -2.74 21.54
C PRO A 83 -5.71 -3.87 22.27
N ASP A 84 -6.10 -5.12 22.07
CA ASP A 84 -5.52 -6.31 22.67
C ASP A 84 -4.44 -6.98 21.80
N LEU A 85 -4.22 -6.49 20.57
CA LEU A 85 -3.23 -7.04 19.66
C LEU A 85 -1.80 -6.89 20.23
N LEU A 86 -0.98 -7.92 20.07
CA LEU A 86 0.42 -7.93 20.45
C LEU A 86 1.35 -7.87 19.22
N PRO A 87 2.58 -7.35 19.33
CA PRO A 87 3.53 -7.36 18.22
C PRO A 87 3.75 -8.75 17.61
N GLY A 88 3.81 -9.80 18.43
CA GLY A 88 3.97 -11.18 17.98
C GLY A 88 2.80 -11.72 17.17
N ASP A 89 1.60 -11.16 17.31
CA ASP A 89 0.44 -11.53 16.49
C ASP A 89 0.61 -11.08 15.03
N ILE A 90 1.40 -10.04 14.81
CA ILE A 90 1.72 -9.52 13.46
C ILE A 90 2.97 -10.19 12.90
N THR A 91 4.05 -10.20 13.68
CA THR A 91 5.38 -10.64 13.24
C THR A 91 5.56 -12.15 13.32
N GLY A 92 4.84 -12.79 14.22
CA GLY A 92 5.04 -14.19 14.55
C GLY A 92 5.81 -14.39 15.85
N THR A 93 5.91 -15.64 16.27
CA THR A 93 6.47 -16.01 17.57
C THR A 93 7.19 -17.36 17.53
N LEU A 94 7.97 -17.64 18.55
CA LEU A 94 8.50 -18.99 18.80
C LEU A 94 7.45 -19.82 19.53
N ILE A 95 7.23 -21.04 19.03
CA ILE A 95 6.37 -22.03 19.66
C ILE A 95 7.25 -23.14 20.23
N TYR A 96 7.11 -23.41 21.51
CA TYR A 96 7.76 -24.55 22.16
C TYR A 96 7.01 -25.84 21.88
N ASP A 97 7.73 -26.84 21.36
CA ASP A 97 7.22 -28.20 21.20
C ASP A 97 7.68 -29.03 22.42
N PRO A 98 6.76 -29.37 23.36
CA PRO A 98 7.14 -30.13 24.56
C PRO A 98 7.51 -31.59 24.28
N LEU A 99 7.10 -32.14 23.13
CA LEU A 99 7.45 -33.53 22.76
C LEU A 99 8.86 -33.64 22.24
N GLN A 100 9.31 -32.60 21.52
CA GLN A 100 10.66 -32.55 20.94
C GLN A 100 11.66 -31.75 21.78
N GLY A 101 11.19 -31.00 22.76
CA GLY A 101 12.03 -30.10 23.56
C GLY A 101 12.65 -28.96 22.75
N THR A 102 12.06 -28.58 21.61
CA THR A 102 12.59 -27.62 20.66
C THR A 102 11.64 -26.45 20.45
N TYR A 103 12.20 -25.30 20.00
CA TYR A 103 11.42 -24.16 19.56
C TYR A 103 11.31 -24.17 18.04
N SER A 104 10.10 -23.96 17.54
CA SER A 104 9.81 -23.72 16.12
C SER A 104 9.32 -22.28 15.89
N THR A 105 9.71 -21.68 14.77
CA THR A 105 9.23 -20.35 14.39
C THR A 105 7.88 -20.46 13.70
N ARG A 106 6.88 -19.75 14.21
CA ARG A 106 5.62 -19.52 13.51
C ARG A 106 5.61 -18.09 12.98
N GLN A 107 5.70 -17.94 11.67
CA GLN A 107 5.59 -16.65 11.01
C GLN A 107 4.18 -16.07 11.16
N GLY A 108 4.11 -14.75 11.35
CA GLY A 108 2.86 -14.02 11.47
C GLY A 108 2.27 -13.59 10.11
N PRO A 109 1.10 -12.98 10.13
CA PRO A 109 0.39 -12.55 8.90
C PRO A 109 1.11 -11.47 8.09
N ILE A 110 2.17 -10.84 8.62
CA ILE A 110 2.97 -9.87 7.89
C ILE A 110 3.78 -10.49 6.74
N PHE A 111 3.99 -11.82 6.77
CA PHE A 111 4.71 -12.54 5.73
C PHE A 111 3.84 -12.78 4.49
N ALA A 112 3.35 -11.69 3.90
CA ALA A 112 2.61 -11.67 2.65
C ALA A 112 3.10 -10.52 1.77
N ASN A 113 2.86 -10.56 0.46
CA ASN A 113 3.26 -9.51 -0.46
C ASN A 113 2.48 -8.21 -0.23
N LEU A 114 1.15 -8.32 -0.07
CA LEU A 114 0.26 -7.21 0.21
C LEU A 114 -0.38 -7.40 1.58
N VAL A 115 -0.11 -6.49 2.49
CA VAL A 115 -0.64 -6.51 3.85
C VAL A 115 -1.58 -5.33 4.04
N LEU A 116 -2.84 -5.60 4.37
CA LEU A 116 -3.80 -4.59 4.80
C LEU A 116 -3.81 -4.54 6.33
N ALA A 117 -3.22 -3.49 6.90
CA ALA A 117 -3.29 -3.17 8.31
C ALA A 117 -4.55 -2.32 8.56
N ASP A 118 -5.65 -3.00 8.89
CA ASP A 118 -6.96 -2.36 9.01
C ASP A 118 -7.15 -1.73 10.38
N GLU A 119 -7.52 -0.44 10.40
CA GLU A 119 -7.71 0.38 11.61
C GLU A 119 -6.46 0.47 12.50
N ILE A 120 -5.30 0.80 11.88
CA ILE A 120 -3.99 0.82 12.57
C ILE A 120 -3.98 1.67 13.84
N ASN A 121 -4.81 2.71 13.90
CA ASN A 121 -4.95 3.59 15.06
C ASN A 121 -5.70 2.97 16.25
N ARG A 122 -6.25 1.75 16.13
CA ARG A 122 -6.90 1.04 17.26
C ARG A 122 -5.93 0.22 18.11
N ALA A 123 -4.74 -0.08 17.60
CA ALA A 123 -3.78 -0.86 18.37
C ALA A 123 -2.79 0.03 19.13
N PRO A 124 -2.25 -0.48 20.25
CA PRO A 124 -1.23 0.23 21.03
C PRO A 124 0.01 0.59 20.20
N SER A 125 0.70 1.66 20.57
CA SER A 125 1.88 2.17 19.86
C SER A 125 3.00 1.14 19.68
N LYS A 126 3.14 0.17 20.57
CA LYS A 126 4.11 -0.93 20.42
C LYS A 126 3.82 -1.81 19.21
N VAL A 127 2.55 -2.07 18.93
CA VAL A 127 2.09 -2.87 17.79
C VAL A 127 2.28 -2.08 16.49
N GLN A 128 1.89 -0.80 16.51
CA GLN A 128 2.13 0.10 15.39
C GLN A 128 3.63 0.17 15.05
N SER A 129 4.48 0.32 16.06
CA SER A 129 5.94 0.38 15.87
C SER A 129 6.51 -0.89 15.25
N ALA A 130 6.03 -2.07 15.66
CA ALA A 130 6.47 -3.34 15.06
C ALA A 130 6.12 -3.45 13.56
N LEU A 131 4.92 -3.00 13.17
CA LEU A 131 4.54 -2.93 11.75
C LEU A 131 5.43 -1.95 10.99
N LEU A 132 5.61 -0.75 11.52
CA LEU A 132 6.37 0.32 10.89
C LEU A 132 7.87 -0.01 10.77
N GLU A 133 8.44 -0.75 11.73
CA GLU A 133 9.79 -1.28 11.64
C GLU A 133 9.91 -2.31 10.52
N ALA A 134 8.99 -3.26 10.46
CA ALA A 134 8.96 -4.27 9.39
C ALA A 134 8.78 -3.64 7.99
N MET A 135 8.01 -2.54 7.88
CA MET A 135 7.89 -1.77 6.64
C MET A 135 9.21 -1.15 6.19
N GLN A 136 9.98 -0.62 7.14
CA GLN A 136 11.24 0.05 6.86
C GLN A 136 12.36 -0.94 6.56
N GLU A 137 12.51 -1.95 7.41
CA GLU A 137 13.62 -2.91 7.35
C GLU A 137 13.37 -4.04 6.33
N ARG A 138 12.13 -4.26 5.90
CA ARG A 138 11.69 -5.36 5.01
C ARG A 138 12.10 -6.73 5.51
N GLN A 139 12.22 -6.86 6.81
CA GLN A 139 12.56 -8.08 7.53
C GLN A 139 11.97 -8.05 8.93
N VAL A 140 11.87 -9.21 9.56
CA VAL A 140 11.36 -9.39 10.91
C VAL A 140 12.26 -10.33 11.68
N THR A 141 12.60 -9.97 12.92
CA THR A 141 13.35 -10.85 13.83
C THR A 141 12.38 -11.58 14.75
N ILE A 142 12.44 -12.91 14.75
CA ILE A 142 11.65 -13.78 15.61
C ILE A 142 12.63 -14.67 16.40
N GLY A 143 12.71 -14.46 17.70
CA GLY A 143 13.76 -15.06 18.53
C GLY A 143 15.15 -14.62 18.07
N ASP A 144 16.01 -15.58 17.73
CA ASP A 144 17.39 -15.33 17.33
C ASP A 144 17.58 -15.22 15.81
N LYS A 145 16.48 -15.33 15.02
CA LYS A 145 16.56 -15.36 13.57
C LYS A 145 15.83 -14.20 12.94
N THR A 146 16.48 -13.60 11.93
CA THR A 146 15.89 -12.58 11.07
C THR A 146 15.40 -13.21 9.77
N TRP A 147 14.17 -12.88 9.40
CA TRP A 147 13.48 -13.42 8.24
C TRP A 147 13.16 -12.27 7.28
N PRO A 148 13.55 -12.34 6.01
CA PRO A 148 13.15 -11.34 5.02
C PRO A 148 11.65 -11.46 4.74
N LEU A 149 11.03 -10.32 4.47
CA LEU A 149 9.65 -10.28 3.98
C LEU A 149 9.61 -10.56 2.47
N PRO A 150 8.47 -11.01 1.92
CA PRO A 150 8.33 -11.27 0.50
C PRO A 150 8.65 -10.05 -0.38
N ASP A 151 9.12 -10.26 -1.61
CA ASP A 151 9.28 -9.21 -2.61
C ASP A 151 8.35 -9.49 -3.80
N PRO A 152 7.47 -8.57 -4.22
CA PRO A 152 7.24 -7.23 -3.66
C PRO A 152 6.58 -7.27 -2.27
N PHE A 153 6.83 -6.22 -1.45
CA PHE A 153 6.19 -6.04 -0.14
C PHE A 153 5.56 -4.66 -0.06
N LEU A 154 4.25 -4.62 0.15
CA LEU A 154 3.46 -3.39 0.26
C LEU A 154 2.51 -3.49 1.45
N VAL A 155 2.60 -2.52 2.35
CA VAL A 155 1.63 -2.33 3.43
C VAL A 155 0.68 -1.20 3.08
N LEU A 156 -0.61 -1.48 3.24
CA LEU A 156 -1.69 -0.52 3.17
C LEU A 156 -2.30 -0.44 4.56
N ALA A 157 -2.12 0.69 5.23
CA ALA A 157 -2.74 0.91 6.54
C ALA A 157 -4.02 1.72 6.36
N THR A 158 -5.08 1.39 7.11
CA THR A 158 -6.30 2.20 7.13
C THR A 158 -6.44 2.95 8.45
N GLN A 159 -6.99 4.15 8.38
CA GLN A 159 -7.45 4.92 9.52
C GLN A 159 -8.90 5.33 9.32
N ASN A 160 -9.67 5.29 10.42
CA ASN A 160 -10.99 5.90 10.45
C ASN A 160 -10.89 7.28 11.13
N PRO A 161 -11.13 8.38 10.42
CA PRO A 161 -10.97 9.72 10.99
C PRO A 161 -12.04 10.10 12.01
N ILE A 162 -13.17 9.39 12.05
CA ILE A 162 -14.32 9.72 12.92
C ILE A 162 -14.21 9.04 14.29
N GLU A 163 -13.62 7.87 14.38
CA GLU A 163 -13.43 7.17 15.64
C GLU A 163 -12.26 7.78 16.42
N GLN A 164 -12.58 8.55 17.47
CA GLN A 164 -11.57 9.15 18.35
C GLN A 164 -11.46 8.40 19.69
N GLU A 165 -12.51 7.76 20.15
CA GLU A 165 -12.48 7.00 21.42
C GLU A 165 -11.72 5.67 21.27
N GLY A 166 -10.79 5.41 22.20
CA GLY A 166 -10.01 4.18 22.21
C GLY A 166 -8.98 4.07 21.09
N THR A 167 -8.57 5.20 20.49
CA THR A 167 -7.58 5.23 19.41
C THR A 167 -6.23 5.76 19.88
N TYR A 168 -5.18 5.29 19.21
CA TYR A 168 -3.79 5.72 19.38
C TYR A 168 -3.34 6.39 18.08
N PRO A 169 -3.40 7.72 17.97
CA PRO A 169 -3.03 8.41 16.73
C PRO A 169 -1.57 8.13 16.38
N LEU A 170 -1.30 7.99 15.08
CA LEU A 170 0.07 7.87 14.58
C LEU A 170 0.76 9.24 14.69
N PRO A 171 1.92 9.32 15.37
CA PRO A 171 2.75 10.52 15.35
C PRO A 171 3.20 10.87 13.92
N GLU A 172 3.45 12.16 13.64
CA GLU A 172 3.91 12.62 12.31
C GLU A 172 5.14 11.87 11.81
N ALA A 173 6.14 11.66 12.67
CA ALA A 173 7.34 10.90 12.33
C ALA A 173 7.07 9.42 11.94
N GLN A 174 5.93 8.87 12.33
CA GLN A 174 5.51 7.54 11.91
C GLN A 174 4.69 7.59 10.62
N MET A 175 3.96 8.67 10.37
CA MET A 175 3.25 8.89 9.12
C MET A 175 4.21 9.09 7.93
N ASP A 176 5.40 9.66 8.15
CA ASP A 176 6.46 9.84 7.13
C ASP A 176 6.95 8.51 6.50
N ARG A 177 6.63 7.37 7.11
CA ARG A 177 6.94 6.04 6.54
C ARG A 177 5.99 5.61 5.43
N PHE A 178 4.86 6.31 5.28
CA PHE A 178 3.94 6.13 4.18
C PHE A 178 4.27 7.11 3.05
N MET A 179 4.51 6.57 1.85
CA MET A 179 4.78 7.40 0.67
C MET A 179 3.56 8.23 0.26
N LEU A 180 2.36 7.68 0.44
CA LEU A 180 1.10 8.32 0.08
C LEU A 180 0.11 8.24 1.23
N LYS A 181 -0.57 9.35 1.50
CA LYS A 181 -1.83 9.40 2.25
C LYS A 181 -2.96 9.63 1.25
N VAL A 182 -3.88 8.68 1.17
CA VAL A 182 -5.00 8.71 0.21
C VAL A 182 -6.31 8.80 0.98
N VAL A 183 -7.06 9.85 0.73
CA VAL A 183 -8.41 10.02 1.28
C VAL A 183 -9.41 9.36 0.35
N VAL A 184 -10.15 8.39 0.88
CA VAL A 184 -11.15 7.63 0.13
C VAL A 184 -12.52 8.22 0.41
N GLY A 185 -13.11 8.84 -0.62
CA GLY A 185 -14.44 9.43 -0.57
C GLY A 185 -15.55 8.47 -0.95
N TYR A 186 -16.80 8.93 -0.81
CA TYR A 186 -17.97 8.20 -1.30
C TYR A 186 -17.98 8.13 -2.83
N PRO A 187 -18.56 7.06 -3.40
CA PRO A 187 -18.86 7.00 -4.83
C PRO A 187 -19.84 8.11 -5.25
N SER A 188 -19.86 8.45 -6.55
CA SER A 188 -20.91 9.30 -7.11
C SER A 188 -22.26 8.57 -7.16
N ALA A 189 -23.36 9.30 -7.33
CA ALA A 189 -24.68 8.70 -7.42
C ALA A 189 -24.78 7.69 -8.59
N GLU A 190 -24.12 7.97 -9.70
CA GLU A 190 -24.05 7.06 -10.85
C GLU A 190 -23.26 5.79 -10.53
N GLU A 191 -22.16 5.93 -9.81
CA GLU A 191 -21.35 4.80 -9.35
C GLU A 191 -22.11 3.95 -8.32
N GLU A 192 -22.86 4.56 -7.40
CA GLU A 192 -23.73 3.86 -6.45
C GLU A 192 -24.79 3.02 -7.14
N LEU A 193 -25.42 3.52 -8.21
CA LEU A 193 -26.37 2.76 -9.02
C LEU A 193 -25.71 1.52 -9.64
N ILE A 194 -24.50 1.67 -10.18
CA ILE A 194 -23.75 0.53 -10.73
C ILE A 194 -23.39 -0.49 -9.64
N ILE A 195 -23.02 -0.02 -8.44
CA ILE A 195 -22.75 -0.89 -7.30
C ILE A 195 -24.00 -1.65 -6.91
N LEU A 196 -25.14 -0.96 -6.80
CA LEU A 196 -26.42 -1.58 -6.46
C LEU A 196 -26.78 -2.68 -7.46
N ASP A 197 -26.70 -2.40 -8.76
CA ASP A 197 -27.01 -3.38 -9.82
C ASP A 197 -26.10 -4.61 -9.75
N ARG A 198 -24.78 -4.42 -9.51
CA ARG A 198 -23.82 -5.53 -9.38
C ARG A 198 -24.04 -6.36 -8.13
N MET A 199 -24.45 -5.73 -7.02
CA MET A 199 -24.61 -6.37 -5.71
C MET A 199 -26.04 -6.86 -5.46
N ALA A 200 -26.99 -6.59 -6.36
CA ALA A 200 -28.38 -7.00 -6.23
C ALA A 200 -28.61 -8.52 -6.28
N SER A 201 -27.56 -9.31 -6.53
CA SER A 201 -27.64 -10.77 -6.49
C SER A 201 -27.15 -11.33 -5.15
N THR A 202 -27.70 -12.47 -4.73
CA THR A 202 -27.27 -13.15 -3.50
C THR A 202 -25.84 -13.72 -3.59
N ARG A 203 -25.28 -13.84 -4.79
CA ARG A 203 -23.93 -14.32 -5.04
C ARG A 203 -23.31 -13.54 -6.22
N PRO A 204 -22.88 -12.30 -6.01
CA PRO A 204 -22.19 -11.56 -7.08
C PRO A 204 -20.89 -12.30 -7.45
N GLN A 205 -20.78 -12.69 -8.71
CA GLN A 205 -19.56 -13.34 -9.22
C GLN A 205 -18.56 -12.25 -9.66
N LEU A 206 -17.77 -11.80 -8.74
CA LEU A 206 -16.70 -10.83 -8.99
C LEU A 206 -15.36 -11.58 -9.10
N THR A 207 -15.07 -12.09 -10.29
CA THR A 207 -13.81 -12.77 -10.59
C THR A 207 -12.78 -11.76 -11.11
N ILE A 208 -11.54 -11.92 -10.66
CA ILE A 208 -10.38 -11.17 -11.13
C ILE A 208 -9.38 -12.22 -11.61
N ASP A 209 -8.89 -12.04 -12.82
CA ASP A 209 -7.87 -12.87 -13.40
C ASP A 209 -6.47 -12.30 -13.03
N SER A 210 -5.52 -13.19 -12.70
CA SER A 210 -4.13 -12.78 -12.55
C SER A 210 -3.56 -12.46 -13.93
N VAL A 211 -3.02 -11.25 -14.08
CA VAL A 211 -2.47 -10.75 -15.36
C VAL A 211 -0.99 -10.40 -15.29
N VAL A 212 -0.43 -10.35 -14.09
CA VAL A 212 0.99 -10.07 -13.81
C VAL A 212 1.42 -10.89 -12.59
N LYS A 213 2.64 -11.38 -12.60
CA LYS A 213 3.22 -12.16 -11.49
C LYS A 213 4.06 -11.28 -10.55
N PRO A 214 4.30 -11.69 -9.29
CA PRO A 214 5.13 -10.95 -8.33
C PRO A 214 6.53 -10.61 -8.88
N GLU A 215 7.16 -11.55 -9.59
CA GLU A 215 8.50 -11.36 -10.16
C GLU A 215 8.51 -10.25 -11.23
N GLU A 216 7.44 -10.13 -12.01
CA GLU A 216 7.29 -9.07 -13.01
C GLU A 216 7.12 -7.70 -12.32
N ILE A 217 6.38 -7.64 -11.20
CA ILE A 217 6.27 -6.41 -10.40
C ILE A 217 7.64 -5.99 -9.87
N SER A 218 8.45 -6.92 -9.34
CA SER A 218 9.82 -6.63 -8.88
C SER A 218 10.72 -6.13 -10.02
N ALA A 219 10.54 -6.68 -11.23
CA ALA A 219 11.22 -6.18 -12.43
C ALA A 219 10.78 -4.75 -12.78
N TYR A 220 9.49 -4.42 -12.70
CA TYR A 220 8.98 -3.06 -12.95
C TYR A 220 9.48 -2.06 -11.89
N GLN A 221 9.55 -2.47 -10.63
CA GLN A 221 10.16 -1.67 -9.56
C GLN A 221 11.62 -1.33 -9.87
N THR A 222 12.36 -2.27 -10.42
CA THR A 222 13.75 -2.04 -10.87
C THR A 222 13.80 -1.11 -12.07
N LEU A 223 12.87 -1.28 -13.03
CA LEU A 223 12.79 -0.44 -14.22
C LEU A 223 12.48 1.03 -13.88
N VAL A 224 11.65 1.29 -12.88
CA VAL A 224 11.33 2.66 -12.40
C VAL A 224 12.58 3.40 -11.94
N ASN A 225 13.56 2.71 -11.32
CA ASN A 225 14.80 3.32 -10.87
C ASN A 225 15.69 3.82 -12.04
N SER A 226 15.45 3.34 -13.26
CA SER A 226 16.19 3.75 -14.45
C SER A 226 15.54 4.92 -15.23
N ILE A 227 14.39 5.42 -14.76
CA ILE A 227 13.72 6.56 -15.40
C ILE A 227 14.58 7.81 -15.24
N HIS A 228 14.92 8.41 -16.38
CA HIS A 228 15.65 9.67 -16.39
C HIS A 228 14.74 10.82 -15.96
N VAL A 229 15.21 11.61 -15.01
CA VAL A 229 14.56 12.86 -14.60
C VAL A 229 15.48 14.01 -14.98
N ASP A 230 14.99 14.89 -15.86
CA ASP A 230 15.74 16.07 -16.30
C ASP A 230 16.16 16.94 -15.10
N PRO A 231 17.38 17.53 -15.11
CA PRO A 231 17.84 18.41 -14.03
C PRO A 231 16.89 19.58 -13.71
N LEU A 232 16.21 20.14 -14.70
CA LEU A 232 15.24 21.24 -14.49
C LEU A 232 14.02 20.74 -13.73
N VAL A 233 13.55 19.53 -14.01
CA VAL A 233 12.43 18.90 -13.28
C VAL A 233 12.84 18.61 -11.84
N ARG A 234 14.07 18.13 -11.61
CA ARG A 234 14.58 17.92 -10.23
C ARG A 234 14.67 19.22 -9.45
N ASP A 235 15.16 20.30 -10.05
CA ASP A 235 15.20 21.63 -9.43
C ASP A 235 13.79 22.13 -9.09
N TYR A 236 12.84 21.94 -10.01
CA TYR A 236 11.43 22.28 -9.77
C TYR A 236 10.83 21.51 -8.59
N ILE A 237 11.06 20.19 -8.50
CA ILE A 237 10.62 19.36 -7.38
C ILE A 237 11.20 19.89 -6.06
N VAL A 238 12.50 20.20 -6.03
CA VAL A 238 13.15 20.72 -4.82
C VAL A 238 12.56 22.06 -4.39
N ARG A 239 12.29 22.98 -5.34
CA ARG A 239 11.63 24.26 -5.04
C ARG A 239 10.23 24.08 -4.47
N LEU A 240 9.43 23.15 -5.02
CA LEU A 240 8.12 22.82 -4.47
C LEU A 240 8.22 22.33 -3.00
N VAL A 241 9.16 21.42 -2.71
CA VAL A 241 9.35 20.90 -1.35
C VAL A 241 9.82 21.99 -0.39
N ILE A 242 10.71 22.89 -0.82
CA ILE A 242 11.16 24.03 -0.01
C ILE A 242 9.97 24.97 0.28
N SER A 243 9.16 25.29 -0.72
CA SER A 243 8.02 26.20 -0.55
C SER A 243 6.99 25.68 0.44
N THR A 244 6.78 24.35 0.51
CA THR A 244 5.88 23.76 1.54
C THR A 244 6.42 23.91 2.96
N ARG A 245 7.75 23.84 3.15
CA ARG A 245 8.39 24.03 4.46
C ARG A 245 8.36 25.49 4.92
N GLU A 246 8.58 26.43 4.01
CA GLU A 246 8.49 27.86 4.28
C GLU A 246 7.06 28.30 4.60
N ALA A 247 6.05 27.68 3.97
CA ALA A 247 4.66 27.89 4.30
C ALA A 247 4.32 27.47 5.74
N ALA A 248 4.85 26.35 6.19
CA ALA A 248 4.65 25.84 7.55
C ALA A 248 5.33 26.75 8.60
N SER A 249 6.41 27.46 8.23
CA SER A 249 7.15 28.41 9.11
C SER A 249 6.55 29.82 9.14
N GLY A 250 5.49 30.09 8.39
CA GLY A 250 4.82 31.40 8.36
C GLY A 250 5.49 32.45 7.47
N SER A 251 6.58 32.12 6.77
CA SER A 251 7.26 33.01 5.82
C SER A 251 6.81 32.70 4.39
N GLY A 252 5.73 33.36 3.98
CA GLY A 252 5.47 33.72 2.59
C GLY A 252 5.33 32.60 1.56
N VAL A 253 4.22 31.84 1.60
CA VAL A 253 3.75 31.09 0.43
C VAL A 253 2.44 31.71 -0.07
N ALA A 254 2.35 31.78 -1.41
CA ALA A 254 1.14 32.23 -2.08
C ALA A 254 -0.11 31.50 -1.55
N PRO A 255 -1.24 32.22 -1.36
CA PRO A 255 -2.49 31.67 -0.81
C PRO A 255 -3.09 30.50 -1.59
N GLU A 256 -2.58 30.23 -2.78
CA GLU A 256 -3.07 29.25 -3.76
C GLU A 256 -2.60 27.81 -3.48
N LEU A 257 -1.72 27.61 -2.47
CA LEU A 257 -1.19 26.29 -2.07
C LEU A 257 -1.60 25.90 -0.63
N LYS A 258 -2.60 26.59 -0.07
CA LYS A 258 -3.18 26.24 1.23
C LYS A 258 -4.34 25.26 1.08
#